data_85259eece48904e75f09e79d01bd01cc
#
_entry.id   85259eece48904e75f09e79d01bd01cc
#
_cell.length_a   1.000
_cell.length_b   1.000
_cell.length_c   1.000
_cell.angle_alpha   90.00
_cell.angle_beta   90.00
_cell.angle_gamma   90.00
#
_symmetry.space_group_name_H-M   'P 1'
#
loop_
_entity.id
_entity.type
_entity.pdbx_description
1 polymer ?
#
loop_
_entity_poly.entity_id
_entity_poly.type
_entity_poly.pdbx_seq_one_letter_code
_entity_poly.pdbx_strand_id
1 'polypeptide(L)'
;MLGYRETMKAPTGPLSSASMRLPPQGEEALWRELRQFPGVLVAFSGGVDSSFLLAAALDALGPDRVRAVMGVSASVPKVQKEQAAGVAAVLGIAVEYIATHETENAAYQANEGDRCFWCKDTLYTVLRGIELGSGWQIVDGTNVDDLAGHRPGHAAAVALGVRSPLVDADLKKVEIRALSRSRQLVTADLPSSPCLASRFPAGTRVTVEGLHRIEAAEEVLRSFGFRGFRVRDHGEIARLEMQADDIATLAAPGTRTRVSSALRALGYRWVGVDLDGYQHGSGSLPASVDV
;
A
#
# COMPACT_ATOMS: atom_id res chain seq x y z
N MET A 1 -12.74 -38.56 -22.65
CA MET A 1 -14.19 -38.46 -22.60
C MET A 1 -14.64 -38.08 -21.22
N LEU A 2 -15.63 -37.13 -21.12
CA LEU A 2 -16.34 -36.64 -19.93
C LEU A 2 -15.43 -35.88 -18.94
N GLY A 3 -15.40 -34.61 -18.80
CA GLY A 3 -16.39 -33.54 -18.82
C GLY A 3 -17.06 -33.38 -17.46
N TYR A 4 -16.41 -32.67 -16.46
CA TYR A 4 -17.11 -32.14 -15.26
C TYR A 4 -16.93 -30.62 -15.22
N ARG A 5 -18.00 -29.94 -15.70
CA ARG A 5 -18.22 -28.53 -15.41
C ARG A 5 -19.07 -28.45 -14.12
N GLU A 6 -18.53 -28.09 -13.01
CA GLU A 6 -19.32 -27.62 -11.87
C GLU A 6 -19.51 -26.11 -11.95
N THR A 7 -20.73 -25.74 -12.29
CA THR A 7 -21.22 -24.36 -12.16
C THR A 7 -21.59 -24.11 -10.71
N MET A 8 -20.76 -23.34 -9.99
CA MET A 8 -21.16 -22.81 -8.68
C MET A 8 -22.25 -21.74 -8.87
N LYS A 9 -23.47 -22.06 -8.40
CA LYS A 9 -24.58 -21.12 -8.27
C LYS A 9 -24.26 -20.11 -7.18
N ALA A 10 -24.38 -18.82 -7.53
CA ALA A 10 -24.39 -17.73 -6.57
C ALA A 10 -25.59 -17.85 -5.62
N PRO A 11 -25.46 -17.53 -4.32
CA PRO A 11 -26.56 -17.52 -3.39
C PRO A 11 -27.45 -16.29 -3.67
N THR A 12 -28.67 -16.54 -4.12
CA THR A 12 -29.76 -15.56 -4.21
C THR A 12 -30.49 -15.51 -2.87
N GLY A 13 -30.05 -14.61 -1.98
CA GLY A 13 -30.82 -14.23 -0.80
C GLY A 13 -31.13 -12.73 -0.86
N PRO A 14 -32.32 -12.26 -0.46
CA PRO A 14 -32.62 -10.84 -0.45
C PRO A 14 -31.75 -10.14 0.58
N LEU A 15 -31.08 -9.07 0.16
CA LEU A 15 -30.34 -8.17 1.03
C LEU A 15 -31.35 -7.61 2.04
N SER A 16 -31.18 -8.01 3.30
CA SER A 16 -31.90 -7.47 4.45
C SER A 16 -31.79 -5.95 4.45
N SER A 17 -32.91 -5.26 4.62
CA SER A 17 -33.00 -3.81 4.81
C SER A 17 -32.03 -3.39 5.92
N ALA A 18 -30.84 -2.92 5.52
CA ALA A 18 -29.89 -2.35 6.46
C ALA A 18 -30.56 -1.13 7.11
N SER A 19 -30.84 -1.22 8.40
CA SER A 19 -31.23 -0.09 9.21
C SER A 19 -30.23 1.02 8.98
N MET A 20 -30.67 2.15 8.46
CA MET A 20 -29.91 3.36 8.19
C MET A 20 -29.35 3.87 9.53
N ARG A 21 -28.17 3.37 9.94
CA ARG A 21 -27.43 3.95 11.05
C ARG A 21 -26.92 5.30 10.56
N LEU A 22 -27.23 6.35 11.31
CA LEU A 22 -26.62 7.66 11.06
C LEU A 22 -25.11 7.49 11.13
N PRO A 23 -24.36 7.94 10.10
CA PRO A 23 -22.91 7.81 10.09
C PRO A 23 -22.31 8.64 11.23
N PRO A 24 -21.17 8.21 11.81
CA PRO A 24 -20.37 9.04 12.70
C PRO A 24 -20.04 10.38 12.03
N GLN A 25 -19.97 11.47 12.80
CA GLN A 25 -19.82 12.83 12.28
C GLN A 25 -18.71 12.99 11.21
N GLY A 26 -17.56 12.32 11.40
CA GLY A 26 -16.44 12.37 10.44
C GLY A 26 -16.78 11.70 9.11
N GLU A 27 -17.57 10.63 9.10
CA GLU A 27 -17.98 9.95 7.88
C GLU A 27 -19.00 10.75 7.08
N GLU A 28 -19.90 11.47 7.76
CA GLU A 28 -20.82 12.38 7.10
C GLU A 28 -20.11 13.57 6.43
N ALA A 29 -19.07 14.10 7.09
CA ALA A 29 -18.21 15.13 6.50
C ALA A 29 -17.55 14.60 5.23
N LEU A 30 -16.96 13.40 5.26
CA LEU A 30 -16.36 12.76 4.09
C LEU A 30 -17.36 12.57 2.94
N TRP A 31 -18.58 12.12 3.23
CA TRP A 31 -19.61 11.97 2.20
C TRP A 31 -20.01 13.31 1.58
N ARG A 32 -20.04 14.38 2.37
CA ARG A 32 -20.30 15.73 1.87
C ARG A 32 -19.24 16.18 0.90
N GLU A 33 -17.96 15.94 1.23
CA GLU A 33 -16.83 16.27 0.34
C GLU A 33 -16.91 15.45 -0.97
N LEU A 34 -17.16 14.14 -0.89
CA LEU A 34 -17.25 13.29 -2.07
C LEU A 34 -18.41 13.66 -2.99
N ARG A 35 -19.57 14.03 -2.43
CA ARG A 35 -20.76 14.42 -3.23
C ARG A 35 -20.64 15.72 -4.00
N GLN A 36 -19.57 16.50 -3.76
CA GLN A 36 -19.27 17.68 -4.57
C GLN A 36 -18.82 17.31 -6.00
N PHE A 37 -18.36 16.06 -6.21
CA PHE A 37 -17.86 15.60 -7.50
C PHE A 37 -18.92 14.78 -8.24
N PRO A 38 -19.08 14.96 -9.56
CA PRO A 38 -19.93 14.10 -10.40
C PRO A 38 -19.50 12.63 -10.35
N GLY A 39 -18.22 12.36 -10.18
CA GLY A 39 -17.63 11.05 -9.98
C GLY A 39 -16.17 11.17 -9.56
N VAL A 40 -15.59 10.07 -9.06
CA VAL A 40 -14.22 10.04 -8.58
C VAL A 40 -13.43 8.86 -9.13
N LEU A 41 -12.14 9.10 -9.43
CA LEU A 41 -11.13 8.09 -9.61
C LEU A 41 -10.31 8.01 -8.30
N VAL A 42 -10.42 6.91 -7.60
CA VAL A 42 -9.66 6.65 -6.37
C VAL A 42 -8.30 6.08 -6.72
N ALA A 43 -7.20 6.79 -6.39
CA ALA A 43 -5.84 6.25 -6.44
C ALA A 43 -5.69 5.19 -5.35
N PHE A 44 -6.01 3.95 -5.70
CA PHE A 44 -6.22 2.85 -4.78
C PHE A 44 -4.96 2.04 -4.55
N SER A 45 -4.55 1.87 -3.29
CA SER A 45 -3.36 1.07 -2.92
C SER A 45 -3.70 -0.23 -2.19
N GLY A 46 -4.96 -0.45 -1.83
CA GLY A 46 -5.37 -1.57 -0.98
C GLY A 46 -5.00 -1.41 0.50
N GLY A 47 -4.40 -0.29 0.91
CA GLY A 47 -4.13 0.03 2.32
C GLY A 47 -5.38 0.54 3.04
N VAL A 48 -5.32 0.68 4.37
CA VAL A 48 -6.49 1.03 5.20
C VAL A 48 -7.18 2.32 4.75
N ASP A 49 -6.42 3.38 4.45
CA ASP A 49 -6.97 4.69 4.11
C ASP A 49 -7.66 4.68 2.75
N SER A 50 -6.97 4.17 1.73
CA SER A 50 -7.53 4.08 0.38
C SER A 50 -8.71 3.11 0.28
N SER A 51 -8.73 2.06 1.12
CA SER A 51 -9.86 1.12 1.18
C SER A 51 -11.07 1.76 1.86
N PHE A 52 -10.86 2.51 2.94
CA PHE A 52 -11.92 3.26 3.59
C PHE A 52 -12.48 4.36 2.66
N LEU A 53 -11.60 5.12 2.00
CA LEU A 53 -12.02 6.13 1.02
C LEU A 53 -12.83 5.50 -0.12
N LEU A 54 -12.40 4.37 -0.67
CA LEU A 54 -13.10 3.66 -1.73
C LEU A 54 -14.50 3.22 -1.28
N ALA A 55 -14.61 2.62 -0.09
CA ALA A 55 -15.89 2.21 0.47
C ALA A 55 -16.83 3.41 0.69
N ALA A 56 -16.32 4.51 1.25
CA ALA A 56 -17.09 5.73 1.45
C ALA A 56 -17.53 6.39 0.13
N ALA A 57 -16.68 6.34 -0.90
CA ALA A 57 -17.00 6.85 -2.23
C ALA A 57 -18.12 6.05 -2.89
N LEU A 58 -18.08 4.71 -2.77
CA LEU A 58 -19.14 3.82 -3.28
C LEU A 58 -20.48 4.11 -2.61
N ASP A 59 -20.49 4.35 -1.29
CA ASP A 59 -21.73 4.70 -0.58
C ASP A 59 -22.25 6.10 -0.93
N ALA A 60 -21.33 7.06 -1.07
CA ALA A 60 -21.70 8.45 -1.34
C ALA A 60 -22.19 8.68 -2.78
N LEU A 61 -21.59 7.98 -3.76
CA LEU A 61 -21.76 8.24 -5.18
C LEU A 61 -22.41 7.08 -5.95
N GLY A 62 -22.30 5.86 -5.45
CA GLY A 62 -22.70 4.65 -6.18
C GLY A 62 -21.59 4.16 -7.14
N PRO A 63 -21.66 2.88 -7.56
CA PRO A 63 -20.61 2.22 -8.31
C PRO A 63 -20.34 2.83 -9.69
N ASP A 64 -21.35 3.39 -10.35
CA ASP A 64 -21.22 3.96 -11.70
C ASP A 64 -20.39 5.27 -11.74
N ARG A 65 -20.18 5.88 -10.57
CA ARG A 65 -19.46 7.14 -10.42
C ARG A 65 -18.14 7.00 -9.66
N VAL A 66 -17.66 5.76 -9.47
CA VAL A 66 -16.42 5.47 -8.77
C VAL A 66 -15.57 4.52 -9.60
N ARG A 67 -14.30 4.87 -9.80
CA ARG A 67 -13.29 3.98 -10.38
C ARG A 67 -12.17 3.78 -9.36
N ALA A 68 -11.74 2.53 -9.17
CA ALA A 68 -10.58 2.19 -8.35
C ALA A 68 -9.40 1.88 -9.28
N VAL A 69 -8.35 2.71 -9.24
CA VAL A 69 -7.18 2.54 -10.11
C VAL A 69 -5.93 2.38 -9.27
N MET A 70 -5.17 1.31 -9.51
CA MET A 70 -3.90 1.02 -8.84
C MET A 70 -2.74 1.15 -9.82
N GLY A 71 -1.81 2.05 -9.52
CA GLY A 71 -0.53 2.10 -10.20
C GLY A 71 0.31 0.86 -9.86
N VAL A 72 0.90 0.23 -10.86
CA VAL A 72 1.73 -0.97 -10.69
C VAL A 72 3.08 -0.81 -11.36
N SER A 73 4.12 -1.18 -10.62
CA SER A 73 5.52 -1.22 -11.08
C SER A 73 6.27 -2.29 -10.30
N ALA A 74 7.57 -2.40 -10.53
CA ALA A 74 8.45 -3.27 -9.75
C ALA A 74 8.52 -2.86 -8.27
N SER A 75 8.16 -1.61 -7.92
CA SER A 75 8.19 -1.13 -6.53
C SER A 75 6.98 -1.58 -5.69
N VAL A 76 5.91 -2.09 -6.33
CA VAL A 76 4.67 -2.52 -5.68
C VAL A 76 4.71 -4.01 -5.39
N PRO A 77 4.71 -4.43 -4.11
CA PRO A 77 4.75 -5.85 -3.75
C PRO A 77 3.55 -6.63 -4.32
N LYS A 78 3.79 -7.88 -4.72
CA LYS A 78 2.73 -8.80 -5.18
C LYS A 78 1.62 -8.94 -4.14
N VAL A 79 1.99 -9.11 -2.86
CA VAL A 79 1.04 -9.22 -1.75
C VAL A 79 0.13 -7.99 -1.63
N GLN A 80 0.61 -6.80 -1.97
CA GLN A 80 -0.20 -5.60 -1.96
C GLN A 80 -1.22 -5.58 -3.10
N LYS A 81 -0.85 -6.07 -4.29
CA LYS A 81 -1.77 -6.24 -5.43
C LYS A 81 -2.87 -7.23 -5.11
N GLU A 82 -2.52 -8.37 -4.51
CA GLU A 82 -3.47 -9.40 -4.06
C GLU A 82 -4.43 -8.85 -3.00
N GLN A 83 -3.90 -8.09 -2.03
CA GLN A 83 -4.70 -7.42 -1.00
C GLN A 83 -5.67 -6.42 -1.62
N ALA A 84 -5.23 -5.58 -2.55
CA ALA A 84 -6.07 -4.62 -3.24
C ALA A 84 -7.20 -5.31 -4.01
N ALA A 85 -6.90 -6.38 -4.74
CA ALA A 85 -7.90 -7.19 -5.43
C ALA A 85 -8.91 -7.81 -4.46
N GLY A 86 -8.47 -8.35 -3.33
CA GLY A 86 -9.34 -8.92 -2.31
C GLY A 86 -10.29 -7.91 -1.69
N VAL A 87 -9.79 -6.72 -1.36
CA VAL A 87 -10.63 -5.62 -0.83
C VAL A 87 -11.67 -5.18 -1.85
N ALA A 88 -11.26 -4.97 -3.10
CA ALA A 88 -12.18 -4.53 -4.15
C ALA A 88 -13.27 -5.57 -4.44
N ALA A 89 -12.93 -6.86 -4.41
CA ALA A 89 -13.89 -7.93 -4.56
C ALA A 89 -14.96 -7.91 -3.45
N VAL A 90 -14.56 -7.65 -2.19
CA VAL A 90 -15.50 -7.50 -1.05
C VAL A 90 -16.39 -6.27 -1.23
N LEU A 91 -15.84 -5.18 -1.80
CA LEU A 91 -16.60 -3.96 -2.07
C LEU A 91 -17.44 -4.02 -3.37
N GLY A 92 -17.34 -5.10 -4.14
CA GLY A 92 -18.10 -5.29 -5.38
C GLY A 92 -17.66 -4.40 -6.53
N ILE A 93 -16.41 -3.95 -6.56
CA ILE A 93 -15.85 -3.10 -7.61
C ILE A 93 -14.61 -3.74 -8.23
N ALA A 94 -14.37 -3.49 -9.53
CA ALA A 94 -13.13 -3.89 -10.19
C ALA A 94 -12.00 -2.90 -9.89
N VAL A 95 -10.76 -3.42 -9.75
CA VAL A 95 -9.55 -2.58 -9.74
C VAL A 95 -8.98 -2.54 -11.15
N GLU A 96 -8.76 -1.34 -11.64
CA GLU A 96 -8.01 -1.12 -12.86
C GLU A 96 -6.52 -0.99 -12.52
N TYR A 97 -5.69 -1.79 -13.19
CA TYR A 97 -4.24 -1.74 -13.00
C TYR A 97 -3.59 -0.95 -14.14
N ILE A 98 -2.79 0.05 -13.77
CA ILE A 98 -2.10 0.89 -14.75
C ILE A 98 -0.60 0.84 -14.50
N ALA A 99 0.19 0.59 -15.55
CA ALA A 99 1.64 0.60 -15.42
C ALA A 99 2.15 2.01 -15.08
N THR A 100 3.04 2.09 -14.10
CA THR A 100 3.76 3.31 -13.76
C THR A 100 5.25 3.07 -13.96
N HIS A 101 5.96 4.10 -14.44
CA HIS A 101 7.35 3.99 -14.88
C HIS A 101 8.29 4.80 -14.00
N GLU A 102 7.97 4.98 -12.72
CA GLU A 102 8.83 5.73 -11.79
C GLU A 102 10.23 5.12 -11.66
N THR A 103 10.36 3.80 -11.87
CA THR A 103 11.67 3.12 -11.85
C THR A 103 12.58 3.50 -13.02
N GLU A 104 12.08 4.18 -14.03
CA GLU A 104 12.84 4.72 -15.15
C GLU A 104 13.27 6.18 -14.91
N ASN A 105 12.69 6.84 -13.89
CA ASN A 105 13.01 8.20 -13.52
C ASN A 105 14.33 8.26 -12.72
N ALA A 106 15.31 9.00 -13.22
CA ALA A 106 16.63 9.10 -12.60
C ALA A 106 16.57 9.67 -11.17
N ALA A 107 15.68 10.66 -10.90
CA ALA A 107 15.53 11.24 -9.57
C ALA A 107 14.90 10.24 -8.58
N TYR A 108 13.92 9.45 -9.04
CA TYR A 108 13.40 8.34 -8.23
C TYR A 108 14.49 7.31 -7.91
N GLN A 109 15.30 6.93 -8.90
CA GLN A 109 16.41 5.96 -8.74
C GLN A 109 17.48 6.46 -7.77
N ALA A 110 17.78 7.77 -7.76
CA ALA A 110 18.81 8.35 -6.90
C ALA A 110 18.49 8.18 -5.40
N ASN A 111 17.20 8.14 -5.03
CA ASN A 111 16.73 7.87 -3.66
C ASN A 111 17.31 8.88 -2.62
N GLU A 112 17.35 10.16 -2.97
CA GLU A 112 17.95 11.23 -2.18
C GLU A 112 16.98 11.91 -1.19
N GLY A 113 15.94 11.17 -0.75
CA GLY A 113 14.97 11.64 0.25
C GLY A 113 13.65 12.14 -0.34
N ASP A 114 13.60 12.45 -1.62
CA ASP A 114 12.42 12.93 -2.37
C ASP A 114 11.76 11.86 -3.24
N ARG A 115 12.25 10.61 -3.20
CA ARG A 115 11.75 9.50 -4.01
C ARG A 115 10.23 9.39 -4.03
N CYS A 116 9.56 9.63 -2.88
CA CYS A 116 8.11 9.57 -2.79
C CYS A 116 7.42 10.67 -3.61
N PHE A 117 8.06 11.83 -3.81
CA PHE A 117 7.57 12.85 -4.72
C PHE A 117 7.53 12.31 -6.16
N TRP A 118 8.64 11.79 -6.64
CA TRP A 118 8.77 11.29 -8.02
C TRP A 118 7.88 10.09 -8.30
N CYS A 119 7.68 9.22 -7.31
CA CYS A 119 6.73 8.11 -7.39
C CYS A 119 5.29 8.62 -7.56
N LYS A 120 4.86 9.59 -6.74
CA LYS A 120 3.51 10.14 -6.78
C LYS A 120 3.29 11.04 -8.01
N ASP A 121 4.30 11.81 -8.40
CA ASP A 121 4.28 12.62 -9.62
C ASP A 121 4.04 11.74 -10.86
N THR A 122 4.80 10.66 -11.00
CA THR A 122 4.61 9.67 -12.08
C THR A 122 3.21 9.06 -12.04
N LEU A 123 2.77 8.59 -10.86
CA LEU A 123 1.45 7.99 -10.70
C LEU A 123 0.33 8.96 -11.14
N TYR A 124 0.32 10.17 -10.58
CA TYR A 124 -0.77 11.09 -10.84
C TYR A 124 -0.73 11.68 -12.26
N THR A 125 0.44 11.81 -12.86
CA THR A 125 0.59 12.16 -14.27
C THR A 125 -0.08 11.11 -15.17
N VAL A 126 0.16 9.83 -14.89
CA VAL A 126 -0.48 8.73 -15.63
C VAL A 126 -1.99 8.70 -15.38
N LEU A 127 -2.44 8.87 -14.13
CA LEU A 127 -3.88 8.91 -13.80
C LEU A 127 -4.61 10.07 -14.48
N ARG A 128 -3.98 11.24 -14.61
CA ARG A 128 -4.55 12.38 -15.36
C ARG A 128 -4.71 12.12 -16.85
N GLY A 129 -3.94 11.18 -17.41
CA GLY A 129 -4.09 10.75 -18.80
C GLY A 129 -5.28 9.81 -19.04
N ILE A 130 -5.94 9.34 -17.99
CA ILE A 130 -7.12 8.48 -18.10
C ILE A 130 -8.32 9.34 -18.50
N GLU A 131 -9.06 8.92 -19.51
CA GLU A 131 -10.31 9.57 -19.90
C GLU A 131 -11.37 9.37 -18.81
N LEU A 132 -11.83 10.46 -18.25
CA LEU A 132 -12.85 10.50 -17.19
C LEU A 132 -14.06 11.29 -17.66
N GLY A 133 -15.21 11.04 -17.02
CA GLY A 133 -16.40 11.85 -17.20
C GLY A 133 -16.15 13.33 -16.85
N SER A 134 -16.91 14.23 -17.46
CA SER A 134 -16.76 15.66 -17.21
C SER A 134 -16.93 15.98 -15.72
N GLY A 135 -15.98 16.71 -15.16
CA GLY A 135 -15.97 17.11 -13.74
C GLY A 135 -15.56 16.01 -12.76
N TRP A 136 -15.16 14.83 -13.22
CA TRP A 136 -14.63 13.80 -12.34
C TRP A 136 -13.31 14.24 -11.70
N GLN A 137 -13.09 13.77 -10.48
CA GLN A 137 -11.92 14.15 -9.68
C GLN A 137 -11.06 12.91 -9.34
N ILE A 138 -9.74 13.07 -9.46
CA ILE A 138 -8.79 12.09 -8.90
C ILE A 138 -8.66 12.38 -7.41
N VAL A 139 -8.86 11.33 -6.59
CA VAL A 139 -8.78 11.41 -5.13
C VAL A 139 -7.82 10.39 -4.57
N ASP A 140 -7.16 10.71 -3.45
CA ASP A 140 -6.25 9.80 -2.77
C ASP A 140 -6.59 9.63 -1.27
N GLY A 141 -6.00 8.59 -0.67
CA GLY A 141 -6.21 8.24 0.73
C GLY A 141 -5.28 8.95 1.72
N THR A 142 -4.74 10.12 1.37
CA THR A 142 -3.98 10.95 2.32
C THR A 142 -4.91 11.42 3.43
N ASN A 143 -4.48 11.29 4.69
CA ASN A 143 -5.24 11.67 5.88
C ASN A 143 -4.52 12.78 6.67
N VAL A 144 -5.14 13.30 7.73
CA VAL A 144 -4.59 14.43 8.51
C VAL A 144 -3.22 14.12 9.12
N ASP A 145 -3.03 12.91 9.64
CA ASP A 145 -1.73 12.53 10.23
C ASP A 145 -0.60 12.47 9.19
N ASP A 146 -0.96 12.26 7.92
CA ASP A 146 0.01 12.26 6.82
C ASP A 146 0.51 13.67 6.46
N LEU A 147 -0.12 14.72 6.94
CA LEU A 147 0.35 16.11 6.76
C LEU A 147 1.41 16.51 7.78
N ALA A 148 1.53 15.76 8.88
CA ALA A 148 2.55 16.00 9.88
C ALA A 148 3.93 15.58 9.37
N GLY A 149 4.86 16.55 9.21
CA GLY A 149 6.23 16.34 8.79
C GLY A 149 6.48 16.45 7.29
N HIS A 150 7.67 16.02 6.87
CA HIS A 150 8.10 16.09 5.46
C HIS A 150 7.42 15.00 4.61
N ARG A 151 6.47 15.37 3.78
CA ARG A 151 5.68 14.46 2.94
C ARG A 151 5.76 14.86 1.45
N PRO A 152 6.89 14.59 0.78
CA PRO A 152 7.09 15.01 -0.61
C PRO A 152 6.02 14.44 -1.57
N GLY A 153 5.48 13.26 -1.30
CA GLY A 153 4.43 12.68 -2.13
C GLY A 153 3.11 13.46 -2.10
N HIS A 154 2.76 14.12 -0.99
CA HIS A 154 1.57 14.97 -0.94
C HIS A 154 1.75 16.25 -1.76
N ALA A 155 2.96 16.83 -1.78
CA ALA A 155 3.24 17.98 -2.64
C ALA A 155 3.01 17.66 -4.12
N ALA A 156 3.37 16.48 -4.60
CA ALA A 156 3.08 16.03 -5.97
C ALA A 156 1.57 15.91 -6.22
N ALA A 157 0.80 15.37 -5.27
CA ALA A 157 -0.65 15.27 -5.37
C ALA A 157 -1.30 16.66 -5.56
N VAL A 158 -0.95 17.61 -4.70
CA VAL A 158 -1.46 18.99 -4.75
C VAL A 158 -1.10 19.66 -6.08
N ALA A 159 0.16 19.55 -6.53
CA ALA A 159 0.63 20.15 -7.77
C ALA A 159 -0.12 19.63 -9.01
N LEU A 160 -0.59 18.38 -8.97
CA LEU A 160 -1.33 17.75 -10.06
C LEU A 160 -2.86 17.80 -9.88
N GLY A 161 -3.36 18.57 -8.89
CA GLY A 161 -4.79 18.76 -8.66
C GLY A 161 -5.53 17.55 -8.11
N VAL A 162 -4.82 16.61 -7.49
CA VAL A 162 -5.43 15.48 -6.78
C VAL A 162 -6.00 15.98 -5.45
N ARG A 163 -7.19 15.52 -5.09
CA ARG A 163 -7.84 15.88 -3.83
C ARG A 163 -7.66 14.78 -2.79
N SER A 164 -7.64 15.19 -1.55
CA SER A 164 -7.50 14.28 -0.40
C SER A 164 -8.73 14.40 0.52
N PRO A 165 -9.87 13.77 0.18
CA PRO A 165 -11.14 13.96 0.89
C PRO A 165 -11.08 13.58 2.38
N LEU A 166 -10.16 12.69 2.77
CA LEU A 166 -9.96 12.35 4.20
C LEU A 166 -9.35 13.52 4.96
N VAL A 167 -8.48 14.31 4.33
CA VAL A 167 -7.94 15.56 4.90
C VAL A 167 -9.04 16.61 4.95
N ASP A 168 -9.77 16.80 3.86
CA ASP A 168 -10.86 17.78 3.75
C ASP A 168 -11.96 17.51 4.80
N ALA A 169 -12.15 16.25 5.20
CA ALA A 169 -13.08 15.82 6.25
C ALA A 169 -12.46 15.77 7.66
N ASP A 170 -11.24 16.25 7.85
CA ASP A 170 -10.47 16.27 9.12
C ASP A 170 -10.34 14.88 9.78
N LEU A 171 -10.19 13.81 8.97
CA LEU A 171 -10.08 12.44 9.47
C LEU A 171 -8.63 12.04 9.76
N LYS A 172 -8.39 11.61 10.99
CA LYS A 172 -7.12 11.05 11.46
C LYS A 172 -7.10 9.53 11.31
N LYS A 173 -5.91 8.96 11.34
CA LYS A 173 -5.69 7.52 11.20
C LYS A 173 -6.47 6.67 12.19
N VAL A 174 -6.57 7.12 13.43
CA VAL A 174 -7.30 6.42 14.50
C VAL A 174 -8.80 6.34 14.18
N GLU A 175 -9.37 7.41 13.65
CA GLU A 175 -10.78 7.49 13.27
C GLU A 175 -11.06 6.64 12.03
N ILE A 176 -10.19 6.73 11.01
CA ILE A 176 -10.28 5.90 9.80
C ILE A 176 -10.27 4.41 10.16
N ARG A 177 -9.40 3.98 11.09
CA ARG A 177 -9.38 2.59 11.56
C ARG A 177 -10.66 2.22 12.31
N ALA A 178 -11.17 3.08 13.16
CA ALA A 178 -12.43 2.85 13.90
C ALA A 178 -13.62 2.72 12.92
N LEU A 179 -13.71 3.61 11.95
CA LEU A 179 -14.73 3.58 10.89
C LEU A 179 -14.57 2.35 9.97
N SER A 180 -13.34 1.97 9.65
CA SER A 180 -13.05 0.75 8.89
C SER A 180 -13.51 -0.51 9.62
N ARG A 181 -13.31 -0.59 10.96
CA ARG A 181 -13.81 -1.72 11.78
C ARG A 181 -15.34 -1.75 11.82
N SER A 182 -15.99 -0.60 11.99
CA SER A 182 -17.47 -0.53 11.99
C SER A 182 -18.08 -0.99 10.68
N ARG A 183 -17.35 -0.84 9.58
CA ARG A 183 -17.69 -1.32 8.23
C ARG A 183 -17.22 -2.74 7.94
N GLN A 184 -16.55 -3.39 8.89
CA GLN A 184 -15.97 -4.72 8.75
C GLN A 184 -14.98 -4.83 7.58
N LEU A 185 -14.28 -3.73 7.26
CA LEU A 185 -13.24 -3.76 6.24
C LEU A 185 -12.05 -4.58 6.75
N VAL A 186 -11.63 -5.56 5.96
CA VAL A 186 -10.52 -6.47 6.29
C VAL A 186 -9.18 -5.74 6.46
N THR A 187 -9.11 -4.48 6.00
CA THR A 187 -7.92 -3.64 6.08
C THR A 187 -7.81 -2.84 7.38
N ALA A 188 -8.86 -2.82 8.23
CA ALA A 188 -8.94 -1.94 9.41
C ALA A 188 -7.70 -2.02 10.32
N ASP A 189 -7.17 -3.22 10.53
CA ASP A 189 -6.06 -3.49 11.43
C ASP A 189 -4.73 -3.81 10.71
N LEU A 190 -4.70 -3.67 9.38
CA LEU A 190 -3.47 -3.91 8.64
C LEU A 190 -2.38 -2.90 9.01
N PRO A 191 -1.14 -3.37 9.19
CA PRO A 191 0.00 -2.47 9.33
C PRO A 191 0.23 -1.68 8.04
N SER A 192 0.97 -0.56 8.14
CA SER A 192 1.41 0.17 6.96
C SER A 192 2.31 -0.73 6.09
N SER A 193 2.04 -0.75 4.79
CA SER A 193 2.80 -1.52 3.82
C SER A 193 3.49 -0.57 2.82
N PRO A 194 4.66 -0.02 3.17
CA PRO A 194 5.40 0.83 2.26
C PRO A 194 5.93 0.03 1.07
N CYS A 195 6.18 0.72 -0.07
CA CYS A 195 6.69 0.12 -1.30
C CYS A 195 8.05 -0.57 -1.10
N LEU A 196 8.42 -1.51 -1.97
CA LEU A 196 9.71 -2.23 -1.90
C LEU A 196 10.92 -1.30 -1.93
N ALA A 197 10.83 -0.17 -2.62
CA ALA A 197 11.92 0.80 -2.67
C ALA A 197 12.29 1.39 -1.30
N SER A 198 11.40 1.33 -0.30
CA SER A 198 11.73 1.72 1.08
C SER A 198 12.73 0.79 1.76
N ARG A 199 13.06 -0.35 1.17
CA ARG A 199 14.05 -1.30 1.67
C ARG A 199 15.48 -0.93 1.29
N PHE A 200 15.65 0.00 0.35
CA PHE A 200 16.95 0.57 0.05
C PHE A 200 17.31 1.65 1.07
N PRO A 201 18.54 1.67 1.58
CA PRO A 201 19.03 2.81 2.38
C PRO A 201 18.93 4.12 1.58
N ALA A 202 18.71 5.23 2.26
CA ALA A 202 18.73 6.54 1.64
C ALA A 202 20.06 6.77 0.91
N GLY A 203 20.03 7.39 -0.28
CA GLY A 203 21.19 7.58 -1.13
C GLY A 203 21.69 6.33 -1.85
N THR A 204 21.09 5.15 -1.59
CA THR A 204 21.38 3.95 -2.38
C THR A 204 20.45 3.90 -3.59
N ARG A 205 21.03 3.75 -4.78
CA ARG A 205 20.27 3.71 -6.03
C ARG A 205 19.25 2.59 -6.03
N VAL A 206 17.98 2.91 -6.32
CA VAL A 206 16.92 1.94 -6.54
C VAL A 206 17.03 1.36 -7.95
N THR A 207 17.11 0.04 -8.05
CA THR A 207 17.15 -0.69 -9.34
C THR A 207 16.02 -1.70 -9.42
N VAL A 208 15.57 -2.02 -10.63
CA VAL A 208 14.52 -3.01 -10.85
C VAL A 208 14.97 -4.40 -10.36
N GLU A 209 16.23 -4.76 -10.62
CA GLU A 209 16.83 -6.02 -10.15
C GLU A 209 16.81 -6.11 -8.62
N GLY A 210 17.18 -5.01 -7.95
CA GLY A 210 17.17 -4.95 -6.48
C GLY A 210 15.74 -5.03 -5.91
N LEU A 211 14.75 -4.40 -6.56
CA LEU A 211 13.35 -4.51 -6.17
C LEU A 211 12.85 -5.95 -6.26
N HIS A 212 13.13 -6.66 -7.37
CA HIS A 212 12.77 -8.05 -7.52
C HIS A 212 13.50 -8.95 -6.51
N ARG A 213 14.79 -8.67 -6.24
CA ARG A 213 15.57 -9.41 -5.24
C ARG A 213 14.98 -9.25 -3.83
N ILE A 214 14.59 -8.04 -3.45
CA ILE A 214 13.93 -7.76 -2.17
C ILE A 214 12.59 -8.50 -2.10
N GLU A 215 11.76 -8.42 -3.15
CA GLU A 215 10.46 -9.12 -3.16
C GLU A 215 10.63 -10.62 -2.98
N ALA A 216 11.56 -11.24 -3.71
CA ALA A 216 11.87 -12.66 -3.58
C ALA A 216 12.39 -13.02 -2.18
N ALA A 217 13.24 -12.17 -1.59
CA ALA A 217 13.76 -12.36 -0.24
C ALA A 217 12.65 -12.25 0.82
N GLU A 218 11.74 -11.28 0.69
CA GLU A 218 10.58 -11.17 1.57
C GLU A 218 9.61 -12.36 1.40
N GLU A 219 9.49 -12.91 0.18
CA GLU A 219 8.69 -14.13 -0.05
C GLU A 219 9.30 -15.36 0.62
N VAL A 220 10.62 -15.52 0.60
CA VAL A 220 11.30 -16.56 1.38
C VAL A 220 10.89 -16.48 2.85
N LEU A 221 10.98 -15.31 3.48
CA LEU A 221 10.60 -15.18 4.89
C LEU A 221 9.12 -15.47 5.14
N ARG A 222 8.23 -15.03 4.25
CA ARG A 222 6.80 -15.35 4.32
C ARG A 222 6.53 -16.85 4.25
N SER A 223 7.26 -17.58 3.41
CA SER A 223 7.12 -19.03 3.26
C SER A 223 7.50 -19.80 4.53
N PHE A 224 8.34 -19.22 5.40
CA PHE A 224 8.66 -19.74 6.73
C PHE A 224 7.63 -19.34 7.80
N GLY A 225 6.58 -18.61 7.46
CA GLY A 225 5.53 -18.19 8.38
C GLY A 225 5.77 -16.83 9.07
N PHE A 226 6.92 -16.19 8.85
CA PHE A 226 7.21 -14.90 9.46
C PHE A 226 6.25 -13.81 8.96
N ARG A 227 5.97 -12.83 9.81
CA ARG A 227 5.11 -11.67 9.57
C ARG A 227 5.76 -10.42 10.15
N GLY A 228 5.40 -9.24 9.65
CA GLY A 228 5.86 -7.97 10.21
C GLY A 228 7.37 -7.75 10.14
N PHE A 229 8.01 -8.17 9.08
CA PHE A 229 9.44 -8.04 8.86
C PHE A 229 9.76 -7.14 7.66
N ARG A 230 11.06 -6.84 7.46
CA ARG A 230 11.59 -6.20 6.25
C ARG A 230 12.94 -6.81 5.89
N VAL A 231 13.21 -6.93 4.59
CA VAL A 231 14.54 -7.24 4.08
C VAL A 231 15.15 -5.96 3.51
N ARG A 232 16.12 -5.39 4.23
CA ARG A 232 16.86 -4.21 3.76
C ARG A 232 17.99 -4.64 2.84
N ASP A 233 18.03 -4.03 1.67
CA ASP A 233 19.04 -4.32 0.64
C ASP A 233 20.23 -3.37 0.77
N HIS A 234 21.35 -3.88 1.26
CA HIS A 234 22.63 -3.19 1.34
C HIS A 234 23.61 -3.72 0.29
N GLY A 235 23.12 -4.02 -0.93
CA GLY A 235 23.94 -4.58 -2.01
C GLY A 235 24.25 -6.05 -1.78
N GLU A 236 25.42 -6.39 -1.28
CA GLU A 236 25.79 -7.77 -0.97
C GLU A 236 25.16 -8.31 0.33
N ILE A 237 24.55 -7.45 1.15
CA ILE A 237 24.03 -7.80 2.47
C ILE A 237 22.51 -7.70 2.49
N ALA A 238 21.84 -8.79 2.88
CA ALA A 238 20.45 -8.75 3.32
C ALA A 238 20.41 -8.51 4.83
N ARG A 239 19.94 -7.33 5.29
CA ARG A 239 19.68 -7.06 6.70
C ARG A 239 18.20 -7.31 6.99
N LEU A 240 17.95 -8.28 7.86
CA LEU A 240 16.60 -8.72 8.22
C LEU A 240 16.14 -7.98 9.47
N GLU A 241 15.12 -7.13 9.34
CA GLU A 241 14.40 -6.54 10.46
C GLU A 241 13.20 -7.43 10.77
N MET A 242 13.19 -8.08 11.92
CA MET A 242 12.18 -9.06 12.34
C MET A 242 11.41 -8.54 13.55
N GLN A 243 10.23 -9.11 13.84
CA GLN A 243 9.66 -8.95 15.15
C GLN A 243 10.62 -9.56 16.21
N ALA A 244 10.75 -8.92 17.36
CA ALA A 244 11.71 -9.33 18.38
C ALA A 244 11.53 -10.82 18.77
N ASP A 245 10.29 -11.27 18.89
CA ASP A 245 9.95 -12.66 19.25
C ASP A 245 10.33 -13.67 18.15
N ASP A 246 10.42 -13.23 16.89
CA ASP A 246 10.76 -14.08 15.76
C ASP A 246 12.27 -14.28 15.59
N ILE A 247 13.11 -13.43 16.19
CA ILE A 247 14.58 -13.48 16.05
C ILE A 247 15.12 -14.84 16.51
N ALA A 248 14.67 -15.35 17.66
CA ALA A 248 15.10 -16.65 18.19
C ALA A 248 14.70 -17.80 17.25
N THR A 249 13.48 -17.76 16.70
CA THR A 249 12.98 -18.74 15.73
C THR A 249 13.78 -18.72 14.43
N LEU A 250 14.10 -17.53 13.93
CA LEU A 250 14.94 -17.36 12.74
C LEU A 250 16.36 -17.90 12.97
N ALA A 251 16.94 -17.65 14.15
CA ALA A 251 18.29 -18.07 14.51
C ALA A 251 18.41 -19.57 14.81
N ALA A 252 17.30 -20.29 14.99
CA ALA A 252 17.31 -21.75 15.23
C ALA A 252 18.03 -22.49 14.07
N PRO A 253 18.86 -23.53 14.37
CA PRO A 253 19.78 -24.14 13.40
C PRO A 253 19.13 -24.52 12.05
N GLY A 254 17.97 -25.17 12.09
CA GLY A 254 17.25 -25.60 10.88
C GLY A 254 16.73 -24.42 10.05
N THR A 255 16.11 -23.45 10.70
CA THR A 255 15.54 -22.26 10.04
C THR A 255 16.63 -21.37 9.44
N ARG A 256 17.66 -21.02 10.25
CA ARG A 256 18.72 -20.13 9.80
C ARG A 256 19.47 -20.68 8.58
N THR A 257 19.75 -21.97 8.54
CA THR A 257 20.47 -22.59 7.41
C THR A 257 19.63 -22.49 6.13
N ARG A 258 18.36 -22.83 6.20
CA ARG A 258 17.45 -22.79 5.04
C ARG A 258 17.23 -21.37 4.55
N VAL A 259 16.95 -20.41 5.45
CA VAL A 259 16.76 -19.00 5.11
C VAL A 259 18.03 -18.41 4.52
N SER A 260 19.19 -18.60 5.18
CA SER A 260 20.47 -18.10 4.68
C SER A 260 20.83 -18.68 3.30
N SER A 261 20.61 -19.98 3.07
CA SER A 261 20.86 -20.60 1.77
C SER A 261 19.94 -20.01 0.68
N ALA A 262 18.64 -19.84 0.97
CA ALA A 262 17.69 -19.28 0.04
C ALA A 262 18.02 -17.84 -0.33
N LEU A 263 18.37 -17.00 0.65
CA LEU A 263 18.76 -15.60 0.39
C LEU A 263 20.06 -15.49 -0.38
N ARG A 264 21.04 -16.37 -0.13
CA ARG A 264 22.28 -16.44 -0.92
C ARG A 264 22.02 -16.86 -2.37
N ALA A 265 21.06 -17.75 -2.60
CA ALA A 265 20.65 -18.10 -3.96
C ALA A 265 20.04 -16.93 -4.73
N LEU A 266 19.53 -15.89 -4.03
CA LEU A 266 19.08 -14.63 -4.61
C LEU A 266 20.21 -13.62 -4.86
N GLY A 267 21.47 -13.99 -4.58
CA GLY A 267 22.65 -13.17 -4.83
C GLY A 267 23.18 -12.38 -3.63
N TYR A 268 22.59 -12.53 -2.43
CA TYR A 268 23.18 -11.92 -1.24
C TYR A 268 24.39 -12.75 -0.76
N ARG A 269 25.49 -12.07 -0.52
CA ARG A 269 26.70 -12.70 0.05
C ARG A 269 26.58 -12.92 1.55
N TRP A 270 25.97 -11.95 2.23
CA TRP A 270 25.80 -11.93 3.67
C TRP A 270 24.33 -11.77 4.05
N VAL A 271 23.94 -12.48 5.10
CA VAL A 271 22.60 -12.38 5.71
C VAL A 271 22.79 -12.06 7.18
N GLY A 272 22.33 -10.90 7.60
CA GLY A 272 22.40 -10.43 8.99
C GLY A 272 21.00 -10.16 9.54
N VAL A 273 20.86 -10.22 10.86
CA VAL A 273 19.65 -9.84 11.58
C VAL A 273 19.92 -8.56 12.33
N ASP A 274 19.00 -7.61 12.23
CA ASP A 274 19.01 -6.41 13.04
C ASP A 274 18.60 -6.78 14.48
N LEU A 275 19.46 -6.51 15.45
CA LEU A 275 19.20 -6.88 16.86
C LEU A 275 18.09 -6.03 17.50
N ASP A 276 17.90 -4.78 16.99
CA ASP A 276 16.82 -3.91 17.44
C ASP A 276 15.45 -4.33 16.86
N GLY A 277 15.47 -5.26 15.90
CA GLY A 277 14.28 -5.78 15.25
C GLY A 277 13.62 -4.78 14.31
N TYR A 278 12.34 -5.01 14.01
CA TYR A 278 11.58 -4.13 13.14
C TYR A 278 11.12 -2.87 13.86
N GLN A 279 11.60 -1.72 13.42
CA GLN A 279 11.16 -0.40 13.90
C GLN A 279 10.50 0.39 12.77
N HIS A 280 9.41 1.08 13.09
CA HIS A 280 8.75 1.99 12.16
C HIS A 280 9.69 3.16 11.82
N GLY A 281 9.95 3.38 10.52
CA GLY A 281 10.82 4.49 10.09
C GLY A 281 12.32 4.18 10.04
N SER A 282 12.76 2.97 10.39
CA SER A 282 14.18 2.54 10.40
C SER A 282 14.89 2.58 9.02
N GLY A 283 14.16 2.90 7.94
CA GLY A 283 14.75 3.11 6.60
C GLY A 283 15.53 4.42 6.45
N SER A 284 15.32 5.38 7.36
CA SER A 284 16.15 6.57 7.48
C SER A 284 17.33 6.23 8.39
N LEU A 285 18.56 6.61 8.01
CA LEU A 285 19.69 6.51 8.93
C LEU A 285 19.31 7.16 10.24
N PRO A 286 19.59 6.57 11.42
CA PRO A 286 19.48 7.30 12.66
C PRO A 286 20.30 8.60 12.52
N ALA A 287 19.73 9.70 12.94
CA ALA A 287 20.50 10.94 13.08
C ALA A 287 21.78 10.57 13.83
N SER A 288 22.94 11.00 13.30
CA SER A 288 24.26 10.68 13.82
C SER A 288 24.22 10.57 15.36
N VAL A 289 24.55 9.36 15.85
CA VAL A 289 24.85 9.23 17.27
C VAL A 289 26.18 9.99 17.43
N ASP A 290 26.10 11.20 17.99
CA ASP A 290 27.30 11.90 18.44
C ASP A 290 27.96 11.01 19.49
N VAL A 291 29.11 10.45 19.13
CA VAL A 291 30.00 9.66 19.99
C VAL A 291 30.86 10.61 20.80
#